data_d093db846c8734e66dac92429b4be855
#
_entry.id   d093db846c8734e66dac92429b4be855
#
_cell.length_a   1.000
_cell.length_b   1.000
_cell.length_c   1.000
_cell.angle_alpha   90.00
_cell.angle_beta   90.00
_cell.angle_gamma   90.00
#
_symmetry.space_group_name_H-M   'P 1'
#
loop_
_entity.id
_entity.type
_entity.pdbx_description
1 polymer ?
#
loop_
_entity_poly.entity_id
_entity_poly.type
_entity_poly.pdbx_seq_one_letter_code
_entity_poly.pdbx_strand_id
1 'polypeptide(L)'
;MADRPWVTPDEVREYSEIPAVQKRSDARLTVDIARAEQYIITYTHNSFKDMDEVPQAVKTAVLILAEAYAHNAIVAAKEVKSETFDDYSYTAESTQISVEALDLAALLDDFVITEPRNGVTLRMREL
;
A
#
# COMPACT_ATOMS: atom_id res chain seq x y z
N MET A 1 -2.67 -18.71 -11.43
CA MET A 1 -1.68 -18.09 -10.54
C MET A 1 -1.72 -16.58 -10.70
N ALA A 2 -1.88 -15.87 -9.61
CA ALA A 2 -1.99 -14.43 -9.69
C ALA A 2 -0.60 -13.82 -9.84
N ASP A 3 -0.36 -13.18 -10.96
CA ASP A 3 0.93 -12.59 -11.25
C ASP A 3 0.98 -11.16 -10.77
N ARG A 4 2.16 -10.73 -10.38
CA ARG A 4 2.37 -9.34 -10.00
C ARG A 4 2.91 -8.58 -11.19
N PRO A 5 2.59 -7.29 -11.31
CA PRO A 5 1.79 -6.52 -10.38
C PRO A 5 0.30 -6.83 -10.49
N TRP A 6 -0.40 -6.64 -9.39
CA TRP A 6 -1.84 -6.93 -9.35
C TRP A 6 -2.68 -5.79 -9.92
N VAL A 7 -2.12 -4.59 -9.96
CA VAL A 7 -2.74 -3.44 -10.60
C VAL A 7 -1.68 -2.73 -11.43
N THR A 8 -2.13 -1.89 -12.35
CA THR A 8 -1.22 -1.16 -13.23
C THR A 8 -1.05 0.28 -12.76
N PRO A 9 0.03 0.96 -13.20
CA PRO A 9 0.17 2.38 -12.90
C PRO A 9 -1.02 3.22 -13.37
N ASP A 10 -1.59 2.88 -14.52
CA ASP A 10 -2.75 3.62 -15.00
C ASP A 10 -3.94 3.46 -14.08
N GLU A 11 -4.12 2.27 -13.51
CA GLU A 11 -5.20 2.06 -12.58
C GLU A 11 -5.03 2.90 -11.32
N VAL A 12 -3.80 3.05 -10.85
CA VAL A 12 -3.54 3.90 -9.70
C VAL A 12 -3.87 5.35 -10.04
N ARG A 13 -3.49 5.81 -11.21
CA ARG A 13 -3.79 7.17 -11.63
C ARG A 13 -5.28 7.43 -11.72
N GLU A 14 -6.01 6.46 -12.27
CA GLU A 14 -7.45 6.61 -12.37
C GLU A 14 -8.12 6.63 -11.02
N TYR A 15 -7.63 5.81 -10.10
CA TYR A 15 -8.19 5.77 -8.75
C TYR A 15 -7.90 7.05 -8.00
N SER A 16 -6.71 7.61 -8.16
CA SER A 16 -6.24 8.72 -7.32
C SER A 16 -6.87 10.03 -7.76
N GLU A 17 -7.25 10.83 -6.78
CA GLU A 17 -7.70 12.19 -7.05
C GLU A 17 -6.61 13.22 -6.72
N ILE A 18 -5.41 12.74 -6.44
CA ILE A 18 -4.30 13.62 -6.11
C ILE A 18 -3.54 13.94 -7.40
N PRO A 19 -3.54 15.21 -7.82
CA PRO A 19 -2.93 15.55 -9.12
C PRO A 19 -1.47 15.13 -9.23
N ALA A 20 -0.71 15.26 -8.15
CA ALA A 20 0.70 14.89 -8.20
C ALA A 20 0.89 13.39 -8.43
N VAL A 21 0.00 12.57 -7.87
CA VAL A 21 0.04 11.14 -8.09
C VAL A 21 -0.32 10.82 -9.55
N GLN A 22 -1.29 11.54 -10.08
CA GLN A 22 -1.72 11.33 -11.47
C GLN A 22 -0.61 11.65 -12.47
N LYS A 23 0.33 12.50 -12.08
CA LYS A 23 1.46 12.88 -12.93
C LYS A 23 2.70 12.06 -12.68
N ARG A 24 2.65 11.13 -11.74
CA ARG A 24 3.82 10.36 -11.36
C ARG A 24 4.18 9.36 -12.46
N SER A 25 5.48 9.11 -12.64
CA SER A 25 5.94 8.24 -13.73
C SER A 25 5.57 6.79 -13.48
N ASP A 26 5.51 6.03 -14.57
CA ASP A 26 5.22 4.60 -14.46
C ASP A 26 6.24 3.88 -13.60
N ALA A 27 7.51 4.25 -13.75
CA ALA A 27 8.56 3.58 -13.00
C ALA A 27 8.36 3.74 -11.50
N ARG A 28 8.00 4.96 -11.09
CA ARG A 28 7.80 5.22 -9.67
C ARG A 28 6.53 4.60 -9.14
N LEU A 29 5.46 4.63 -9.93
CA LEU A 29 4.22 3.97 -9.53
C LEU A 29 4.39 2.48 -9.43
N THR A 30 5.20 1.89 -10.30
CA THR A 30 5.48 0.47 -10.21
C THR A 30 6.12 0.11 -8.87
N VAL A 31 7.03 0.94 -8.39
CA VAL A 31 7.64 0.72 -7.08
C VAL A 31 6.59 0.86 -5.98
N ASP A 32 5.73 1.89 -6.09
CA ASP A 32 4.70 2.09 -5.08
C ASP A 32 3.75 0.91 -5.02
N ILE A 33 3.40 0.37 -6.19
CA ILE A 33 2.54 -0.80 -6.27
C ILE A 33 3.21 -2.00 -5.64
N ALA A 34 4.50 -2.20 -5.92
CA ALA A 34 5.22 -3.33 -5.33
C ALA A 34 5.27 -3.24 -3.81
N ARG A 35 5.46 -2.03 -3.28
CA ARG A 35 5.44 -1.84 -1.84
C ARG A 35 4.07 -2.13 -1.26
N ALA A 36 3.03 -1.71 -1.96
CA ALA A 36 1.66 -1.96 -1.51
C ALA A 36 1.37 -3.46 -1.48
N GLU A 37 1.78 -4.15 -2.52
CA GLU A 37 1.57 -5.60 -2.57
C GLU A 37 2.32 -6.30 -1.45
N GLN A 38 3.54 -5.87 -1.19
CA GLN A 38 4.33 -6.49 -0.13
C GLN A 38 3.69 -6.24 1.24
N TYR A 39 3.15 -5.04 1.45
CA TYR A 39 2.44 -4.76 2.69
C TYR A 39 1.29 -5.75 2.89
N ILE A 40 0.53 -5.97 1.83
CA ILE A 40 -0.63 -6.86 1.90
C ILE A 40 -0.19 -8.30 2.16
N ILE A 41 0.85 -8.74 1.47
CA ILE A 41 1.36 -10.09 1.67
C ILE A 41 1.82 -10.28 3.12
N THR A 42 2.51 -9.28 3.66
CA THR A 42 2.98 -9.36 5.02
C THR A 42 1.82 -9.33 6.02
N TYR A 43 0.83 -8.48 5.77
CA TYR A 43 -0.32 -8.35 6.64
C TYR A 43 -1.15 -9.63 6.67
N THR A 44 -1.38 -10.21 5.49
CA THR A 44 -2.26 -11.36 5.38
C THR A 44 -1.54 -12.69 5.50
N HIS A 45 -0.20 -12.68 5.46
CA HIS A 45 0.58 -13.91 5.39
C HIS A 45 0.13 -14.78 4.23
N ASN A 46 -0.26 -14.13 3.13
CA ASN A 46 -0.86 -14.80 2.00
C ASN A 46 -0.27 -14.17 0.74
N SER A 47 0.35 -15.00 -0.09
CA SER A 47 0.97 -14.50 -1.31
C SER A 47 0.00 -14.49 -2.50
N PHE A 48 -1.17 -15.09 -2.33
CA PHE A 48 -2.20 -15.17 -3.37
C PHE A 48 -1.74 -15.91 -4.62
N LYS A 49 -0.64 -16.64 -4.51
CA LYS A 49 -0.10 -17.36 -5.68
C LYS A 49 -0.99 -18.49 -6.15
N ASP A 50 -1.77 -19.04 -5.25
CA ASP A 50 -2.63 -20.16 -5.59
C ASP A 50 -3.92 -19.74 -6.26
N MET A 51 -4.16 -18.46 -6.38
CA MET A 51 -5.37 -17.95 -7.00
C MET A 51 -5.09 -17.58 -8.44
N ASP A 52 -6.08 -17.77 -9.30
CA ASP A 52 -5.95 -17.35 -10.68
C ASP A 52 -5.93 -15.83 -10.77
N GLU A 53 -6.70 -15.20 -9.92
CA GLU A 53 -6.83 -13.75 -9.93
C GLU A 53 -6.94 -13.28 -8.50
N VAL A 54 -6.33 -12.13 -8.22
CA VAL A 54 -6.40 -11.54 -6.90
C VAL A 54 -7.81 -10.97 -6.70
N PRO A 55 -8.43 -11.19 -5.53
CA PRO A 55 -9.77 -10.67 -5.28
C PRO A 55 -9.83 -9.15 -5.42
N GLN A 56 -10.99 -8.66 -5.82
CA GLN A 56 -11.17 -7.22 -6.03
C GLN A 56 -10.87 -6.42 -4.77
N ALA A 57 -11.26 -6.94 -3.60
CA ALA A 57 -10.98 -6.24 -2.36
C ALA A 57 -9.48 -6.04 -2.15
N VAL A 58 -8.69 -7.03 -2.53
CA VAL A 58 -7.23 -6.93 -2.42
C VAL A 58 -6.70 -5.91 -3.41
N LYS A 59 -7.23 -5.90 -4.63
CA LYS A 59 -6.82 -4.90 -5.61
C LYS A 59 -7.15 -3.49 -5.14
N THR A 60 -8.31 -3.32 -4.52
CA THR A 60 -8.68 -2.02 -3.96
C THR A 60 -7.69 -1.61 -2.89
N ALA A 61 -7.28 -2.54 -2.04
CA ALA A 61 -6.29 -2.23 -1.01
C ALA A 61 -4.96 -1.82 -1.63
N VAL A 62 -4.57 -2.46 -2.74
CA VAL A 62 -3.35 -2.07 -3.44
C VAL A 62 -3.45 -0.63 -3.93
N LEU A 63 -4.60 -0.27 -4.50
CA LEU A 63 -4.78 1.09 -5.01
C LEU A 63 -4.68 2.11 -3.88
N ILE A 64 -5.31 1.83 -2.75
CA ILE A 64 -5.28 2.73 -1.61
C ILE A 64 -3.85 2.88 -1.09
N LEU A 65 -3.16 1.78 -0.93
CA LEU A 65 -1.79 1.80 -0.41
C LEU A 65 -0.83 2.45 -1.39
N ALA A 66 -0.96 2.14 -2.68
CA ALA A 66 -0.06 2.71 -3.67
C ALA A 66 -0.21 4.22 -3.73
N GLU A 67 -1.46 4.70 -3.65
CA GLU A 67 -1.68 6.14 -3.61
C GLU A 67 -1.03 6.77 -2.39
N ALA A 68 -1.15 6.12 -1.22
CA ALA A 68 -0.56 6.65 0.00
C ALA A 68 0.97 6.68 -0.10
N TYR A 69 1.57 5.61 -0.59
CA TYR A 69 3.02 5.58 -0.75
C TYR A 69 3.50 6.63 -1.76
N ALA A 70 2.76 6.79 -2.86
CA ALA A 70 3.12 7.78 -3.86
C ALA A 70 3.04 9.18 -3.29
N HIS A 71 1.94 9.48 -2.60
CA HIS A 71 1.76 10.79 -2.00
C HIS A 71 2.86 11.08 -0.97
N ASN A 72 3.16 10.10 -0.12
CA ASN A 72 4.16 10.29 0.92
C ASN A 72 5.55 10.52 0.34
N ALA A 73 5.86 9.83 -0.76
CA ALA A 73 7.15 10.05 -1.42
C ALA A 73 7.24 11.44 -2.01
N ILE A 74 6.14 11.94 -2.57
CA ILE A 74 6.10 13.28 -3.13
C ILE A 74 6.27 14.32 -2.02
N VAL A 75 5.59 14.13 -0.91
CA VAL A 75 5.68 15.05 0.23
C VAL A 75 7.11 15.05 0.77
N ALA A 76 7.70 13.88 0.92
CA ALA A 76 9.06 13.78 1.43
C ALA A 76 10.05 14.51 0.54
N ALA A 77 9.87 14.40 -0.77
CA ALA A 77 10.75 15.11 -1.70
C ALA A 77 10.60 16.62 -1.57
N LYS A 78 9.37 17.09 -1.38
CA LYS A 78 9.14 18.51 -1.18
C LYS A 78 9.77 19.01 0.11
N GLU A 79 9.67 18.22 1.17
CA GLU A 79 10.25 18.59 2.45
C GLU A 79 11.75 18.76 2.34
N VAL A 80 12.40 17.85 1.62
CA VAL A 80 13.83 17.95 1.43
C VAL A 80 14.18 19.22 0.67
N LYS A 81 13.41 19.53 -0.36
CA LYS A 81 13.68 20.71 -1.16
C LYS A 81 13.49 22.01 -0.40
N SER A 82 12.57 22.04 0.53
CA SER A 82 12.22 23.26 1.22
C SER A 82 12.81 23.35 2.61
N GLU A 83 13.76 22.51 2.93
CA GLU A 83 14.26 22.48 4.30
C GLU A 83 14.96 23.77 4.71
N THR A 84 15.41 24.56 3.74
CA THR A 84 16.07 25.82 4.04
C THR A 84 15.09 26.97 4.20
N PHE A 85 13.82 26.71 4.08
CA PHE A 85 12.80 27.75 4.19
C PHE A 85 11.96 27.52 5.42
N ASP A 86 11.26 28.56 5.82
CA ASP A 86 10.30 28.40 6.88
C ASP A 86 9.18 27.50 6.39
N ASP A 87 8.79 26.59 7.25
CA ASP A 87 7.84 25.60 6.84
C ASP A 87 6.46 25.79 7.38
N TYR A 88 6.22 26.91 7.99
CA TYR A 88 4.88 27.17 8.52
C TYR A 88 3.85 27.24 7.41
N SER A 89 4.29 27.25 6.18
CA SER A 89 3.37 27.32 5.06
C SER A 89 2.87 25.94 4.64
N TYR A 90 3.19 24.90 5.35
CA TYR A 90 2.68 23.59 5.02
C TYR A 90 1.18 23.63 4.95
N THR A 91 0.65 22.99 3.93
CA THR A 91 -0.80 22.87 3.76
C THR A 91 -1.20 21.42 4.03
N ALA A 92 -2.50 21.20 4.07
CA ALA A 92 -2.99 19.83 4.23
C ALA A 92 -2.48 18.93 3.12
N GLU A 93 -2.23 19.49 1.94
CA GLU A 93 -1.75 18.71 0.82
C GLU A 93 -0.34 18.21 1.01
N SER A 94 0.42 18.84 1.91
CA SER A 94 1.78 18.41 2.21
C SER A 94 1.87 17.38 3.31
N THR A 95 0.75 17.02 3.90
CA THR A 95 0.73 16.11 5.02
C THR A 95 0.83 14.67 4.52
N GLN A 96 1.70 13.90 5.14
CA GLN A 96 1.83 12.51 4.77
C GLN A 96 0.61 11.72 5.26
N ILE A 97 0.28 10.68 4.49
CA ILE A 97 -0.80 9.79 4.83
C ILE A 97 -0.24 8.69 5.72
N SER A 98 -0.85 8.49 6.89
CA SER A 98 -0.43 7.41 7.76
C SER A 98 -0.99 6.10 7.23
N VAL A 99 -0.10 5.22 6.82
CA VAL A 99 -0.51 3.93 6.29
C VAL A 99 -1.27 3.14 7.33
N GLU A 100 -0.83 3.23 8.58
CA GLU A 100 -1.48 2.50 9.65
C GLU A 100 -2.89 3.02 9.94
N ALA A 101 -3.16 4.27 9.57
CA ALA A 101 -4.49 4.84 9.79
C ALA A 101 -5.48 4.47 8.70
N LEU A 102 -5.00 3.87 7.61
CA LEU A 102 -5.90 3.41 6.57
C LEU A 102 -6.67 2.20 7.08
N ASP A 103 -7.97 2.21 6.83
CA ASP A 103 -8.81 1.12 7.31
C ASP A 103 -8.80 -0.01 6.28
N LEU A 104 -7.78 -0.82 6.34
CA LEU A 104 -7.63 -1.91 5.40
C LEU A 104 -8.16 -3.24 5.92
N ALA A 105 -8.48 -3.30 7.21
CA ALA A 105 -8.96 -4.55 7.80
C ALA A 105 -10.22 -5.04 7.10
N ALA A 106 -11.12 -4.12 6.76
CA ALA A 106 -12.36 -4.51 6.11
C ALA A 106 -12.11 -5.16 4.75
N LEU A 107 -10.99 -4.82 4.11
CA LEU A 107 -10.68 -5.37 2.81
C LEU A 107 -9.82 -6.62 2.89
N LEU A 108 -9.01 -6.75 3.92
CA LEU A 108 -7.97 -7.76 3.96
C LEU A 108 -8.16 -8.88 4.96
N ASP A 109 -8.97 -8.65 6.00
CA ASP A 109 -9.06 -9.63 7.07
C ASP A 109 -9.55 -11.00 6.60
N ASP A 110 -10.41 -11.01 5.60
CA ASP A 110 -10.92 -12.28 5.07
C ASP A 110 -9.84 -13.12 4.42
N PHE A 111 -8.73 -12.51 4.08
CA PHE A 111 -7.65 -13.17 3.37
C PHE A 111 -6.45 -13.48 4.24
N VAL A 112 -6.51 -13.12 5.53
CA VAL A 112 -5.42 -13.39 6.45
C VAL A 112 -5.34 -14.88 6.73
N ILE A 113 -4.15 -15.44 6.56
CA ILE A 113 -3.92 -16.83 6.89
C ILE A 113 -3.39 -16.90 8.30
N THR A 114 -4.21 -17.40 9.21
CA THR A 114 -3.85 -17.44 10.62
C THR A 114 -3.45 -18.84 11.07
N GLU A 115 -3.55 -19.82 10.17
CA GLU A 115 -3.31 -21.15 10.59
C GLU A 115 -1.86 -21.33 10.94
N PRO A 116 -1.59 -21.80 12.12
CA PRO A 116 -0.22 -21.99 12.53
C PRO A 116 0.34 -23.16 11.80
N ARG A 117 1.36 -22.99 11.24
CA ARG A 117 1.95 -24.03 10.67
C ARG A 117 2.72 -24.64 11.64
N ASN A 118 2.61 -24.74 12.39
CA ASN A 118 3.29 -25.29 13.30
C ASN A 118 2.94 -24.99 14.54
N GLY A 119 2.51 -25.17 14.75
CA GLY A 119 2.00 -24.93 15.55
C GLY A 119 2.24 -24.46 16.58
N VAL A 120 2.43 -24.52 16.35
CA VAL A 120 2.45 -24.10 16.97
C VAL A 120 2.34 -23.51 17.73
N THR A 121 2.39 -23.67 17.67
CA THR A 121 2.25 -23.23 18.04
C THR A 121 1.94 -22.67 18.94
N LEU A 122 1.73 -23.03 19.05
CA LEU A 122 1.33 -22.63 19.56
C LEU A 122 1.29 -22.40 20.64
N ARG A 123 1.49 -22.65 20.79
CA ARG A 123 1.46 -22.57 21.48
C ARG A 123 1.51 -21.90 22.48
N MET A 124 1.63 -22.01 22.39
CA MET A 124 1.68 -21.52 22.89
C MET A 124 1.61 -20.73 23.70
N ARG A 125 1.57 -20.86 23.90
CA ARG A 125 1.38 -20.32 24.37
C ARG A 125 1.01 -20.06 25.23
N GLU A 126 0.86 -20.60 25.25
CA GLU A 126 0.51 -20.64 25.64
C GLU A 126 0.41 -20.60 26.26
N LEU A 127 0.54 -21.00 26.58
CA LEU A 127 0.49 -21.18 26.70
C LEU A 127 0.43 -21.11 27.15
#